data_8507b39b637d51b5ef5f0607afc08992
#
_entry.id   8507b39b637d51b5ef5f0607afc08992
#
_cell.length_a   1.000
_cell.length_b   1.000
_cell.length_c   1.000
_cell.angle_alpha   90.00
_cell.angle_beta   90.00
_cell.angle_gamma   90.00
#
_symmetry.space_group_name_H-M   'P 1'
#
loop_
_entity.id
_entity.type
_entity.pdbx_description
1 polymer ?
#
loop_
_entity_poly.entity_id
_entity_poly.type
_entity_poly.pdbx_seq_one_letter_code
_entity_poly.pdbx_strand_id
1 'polypeptide(L)'
;MTKKIVLQVNGVPISLDYFVQSFVDHTVRGMLESLENTEPIRRLDLTIEDGKVKIQLNGKAVSANLFVSKIMTSTISGMVAPLKGVTAALKSARIEIEE
;
A
#
# COMPACT_ATOMS: atom_id res chain seq x y z
N MET A 1 -4.65 -6.06 -20.32
CA MET A 1 -3.79 -6.42 -19.19
C MET A 1 -4.56 -6.29 -17.88
N THR A 2 -4.57 -7.36 -17.10
CA THR A 2 -5.30 -7.36 -15.83
C THR A 2 -4.33 -6.97 -14.71
N LYS A 3 -4.63 -5.90 -14.02
CA LYS A 3 -3.89 -5.49 -12.86
C LYS A 3 -4.44 -6.22 -11.65
N LYS A 4 -3.57 -6.81 -10.86
CA LYS A 4 -3.96 -7.49 -9.64
C LYS A 4 -3.57 -6.65 -8.44
N ILE A 5 -4.56 -6.38 -7.57
CA ILE A 5 -4.35 -5.61 -6.35
C ILE A 5 -4.90 -6.40 -5.18
N VAL A 6 -4.07 -6.57 -4.16
CA VAL A 6 -4.43 -7.28 -2.94
C VAL A 6 -4.24 -6.32 -1.77
N LEU A 7 -5.24 -6.26 -0.90
CA LEU A 7 -5.18 -5.45 0.31
C LEU A 7 -5.58 -6.30 1.50
N GLN A 8 -4.72 -6.32 2.52
CA GLN A 8 -5.03 -6.91 3.81
C GLN A 8 -4.84 -5.86 4.89
N VAL A 9 -5.77 -5.79 5.82
CA VAL A 9 -5.69 -4.86 6.95
C VAL A 9 -5.82 -5.68 8.23
N ASN A 10 -4.82 -5.56 9.10
CA ASN A 10 -4.75 -6.31 10.35
C ASN A 10 -4.94 -7.82 10.14
N GLY A 11 -4.35 -8.34 9.05
CA GLY A 11 -4.42 -9.75 8.70
C GLY A 11 -5.70 -10.18 8.01
N VAL A 12 -6.64 -9.26 7.78
CA VAL A 12 -7.93 -9.57 7.16
C VAL A 12 -7.92 -9.12 5.70
N PRO A 13 -8.17 -10.03 4.75
CA PRO A 13 -8.30 -9.63 3.35
C PRO A 13 -9.52 -8.72 3.16
N ILE A 14 -9.32 -7.64 2.42
CA ILE A 14 -10.38 -6.65 2.16
C ILE A 14 -10.83 -6.80 0.72
N SER A 15 -12.14 -6.92 0.53
CA SER A 15 -12.73 -6.96 -0.81
C SER A 15 -12.66 -5.58 -1.46
N LEU A 16 -12.21 -5.56 -2.69
CA LEU A 16 -12.01 -4.31 -3.43
C LEU A 16 -12.95 -4.29 -4.62
N ASP A 17 -13.83 -3.30 -4.67
CA ASP A 17 -14.59 -3.05 -5.89
C ASP A 17 -13.72 -2.26 -6.88
N TYR A 18 -14.26 -1.95 -8.04
CA TYR A 18 -13.50 -1.28 -9.09
C TYR A 18 -12.96 0.08 -8.63
N PHE A 19 -13.81 0.86 -7.96
CA PHE A 19 -13.39 2.18 -7.48
C PHE A 19 -12.25 2.07 -6.47
N VAL A 20 -12.40 1.19 -5.48
CA VAL A 20 -11.41 1.04 -4.41
C VAL A 20 -10.09 0.51 -4.97
N GLN A 21 -10.14 -0.46 -5.90
CA GLN A 21 -8.93 -0.95 -6.54
C GLN A 21 -8.17 0.18 -7.24
N SER A 22 -8.89 1.00 -7.99
CA SER A 22 -8.30 2.12 -8.71
C SER A 22 -7.74 3.16 -7.75
N PHE A 23 -8.46 3.44 -6.68
CA PHE A 23 -8.03 4.41 -5.67
C PHE A 23 -6.75 3.95 -4.97
N VAL A 24 -6.73 2.69 -4.54
CA VAL A 24 -5.54 2.11 -3.88
C VAL A 24 -4.34 2.15 -4.82
N ASP A 25 -4.54 1.72 -6.07
CA ASP A 25 -3.48 1.70 -7.05
C ASP A 25 -2.87 3.09 -7.28
N HIS A 26 -3.70 4.08 -7.55
CA HIS A 26 -3.22 5.44 -7.83
C HIS A 26 -2.59 6.11 -6.61
N THR A 27 -3.15 5.86 -5.43
CA THR A 27 -2.61 6.43 -4.19
C THR A 27 -1.21 5.88 -3.92
N VAL A 28 -1.05 4.57 -4.00
CA VAL A 28 0.24 3.93 -3.73
C VAL A 28 1.26 4.30 -4.81
N ARG A 29 0.85 4.32 -6.07
CA ARG A 29 1.74 4.76 -7.15
C ARG A 29 2.21 6.19 -6.95
N GLY A 30 1.29 7.08 -6.57
CA GLY A 30 1.64 8.47 -6.30
C GLY A 30 2.64 8.63 -5.18
N MET A 31 2.49 7.86 -4.12
CA MET A 31 3.47 7.86 -3.03
C MET A 31 4.84 7.40 -3.51
N LEU A 32 4.89 6.32 -4.30
CA LEU A 32 6.16 5.78 -4.79
C LEU A 32 6.82 6.71 -5.81
N GLU A 33 6.03 7.32 -6.68
CA GLU A 33 6.56 8.26 -7.66
C GLU A 33 7.15 9.52 -7.01
N SER A 34 6.78 9.79 -5.77
CA SER A 34 7.34 10.90 -5.00
C SER A 34 8.70 10.56 -4.39
N LEU A 35 9.10 9.30 -4.42
CA LEU A 35 10.42 8.87 -3.95
C LEU A 35 11.42 8.92 -5.09
N GLU A 36 12.70 9.03 -4.74
CA GLU A 36 13.75 9.03 -5.75
C GLU A 36 13.89 7.64 -6.40
N ASN A 37 14.34 7.63 -7.65
CA ASN A 37 14.64 6.40 -8.40
C ASN A 37 13.42 5.53 -8.63
N THR A 38 12.32 6.14 -9.04
CA THR A 38 11.13 5.36 -9.36
C THR A 38 11.27 4.68 -10.72
N GLU A 39 11.07 3.37 -10.72
CA GLU A 39 10.98 2.58 -11.93
C GLU A 39 9.50 2.35 -12.27
N PRO A 40 9.17 2.00 -13.51
CA PRO A 40 7.81 1.57 -13.81
C PRO A 40 7.42 0.40 -12.91
N ILE A 41 6.27 0.49 -12.29
CA ILE A 41 5.82 -0.52 -11.33
C ILE A 41 5.27 -1.72 -12.09
N ARG A 42 5.94 -2.85 -11.97
CA ARG A 42 5.46 -4.13 -12.47
C ARG A 42 4.98 -4.99 -11.33
N ARG A 43 5.67 -4.92 -10.20
CA ARG A 43 5.27 -5.63 -9.00
C ARG A 43 5.66 -4.80 -7.78
N LEU A 44 4.69 -4.59 -6.90
CA LEU A 44 4.91 -3.87 -5.67
C LEU A 44 4.41 -4.69 -4.50
N ASP A 45 5.24 -4.80 -3.47
CA ASP A 45 4.86 -5.31 -2.16
C ASP A 45 5.11 -4.23 -1.12
N LEU A 46 4.05 -3.77 -0.48
CA LEU A 46 4.16 -2.77 0.58
C LEU A 46 3.58 -3.38 1.85
N THR A 47 4.36 -3.38 2.92
CA THR A 47 3.95 -3.93 4.20
C THR A 47 4.11 -2.87 5.28
N ILE A 48 3.09 -2.72 6.12
CA ILE A 48 3.15 -1.86 7.29
C ILE A 48 2.95 -2.73 8.51
N GLU A 49 3.83 -2.59 9.49
CA GLU A 49 3.72 -3.32 10.75
C GLU A 49 4.24 -2.42 11.86
N ASP A 50 3.37 -2.09 12.83
CA ASP A 50 3.69 -1.22 13.96
C ASP A 50 4.37 0.08 13.53
N GLY A 51 3.84 0.71 12.48
CA GLY A 51 4.36 1.98 11.97
C GLY A 51 5.62 1.86 11.11
N LYS A 52 6.12 0.64 10.91
CA LYS A 52 7.29 0.41 10.06
C LYS A 52 6.83 0.00 8.68
N VAL A 53 7.37 0.66 7.67
CA VAL A 53 7.02 0.42 6.28
C VAL A 53 8.15 -0.29 5.58
N LYS A 54 7.82 -1.39 4.90
CA LYS A 54 8.75 -2.12 4.04
C LYS A 54 8.19 -2.12 2.64
N ILE A 55 9.04 -1.76 1.68
CA ILE A 55 8.63 -1.66 0.27
C ILE A 55 9.57 -2.51 -0.56
N GLN A 56 9.00 -3.36 -1.41
CA GLN A 56 9.76 -4.04 -2.46
C GLN A 56 9.15 -3.66 -3.79
N LEU A 57 9.95 -3.09 -4.65
CA LEU A 57 9.54 -2.66 -5.98
C LEU A 57 10.30 -3.47 -7.02
N ASN A 58 9.56 -4.24 -7.82
CA ASN A 58 10.12 -5.11 -8.85
C ASN A 58 11.23 -6.03 -8.29
N GLY A 59 11.01 -6.54 -7.07
CA GLY A 59 11.94 -7.44 -6.40
C GLY A 59 13.09 -6.78 -5.65
N LYS A 60 13.14 -5.43 -5.63
CA LYS A 60 14.21 -4.69 -4.95
C LYS A 60 13.65 -3.93 -3.76
N ALA A 61 14.38 -3.93 -2.66
CA ALA A 61 13.99 -3.16 -1.49
C ALA A 61 14.15 -1.66 -1.75
N VAL A 62 13.14 -0.90 -1.34
CA VAL A 62 13.16 0.57 -1.43
C VAL A 62 13.20 1.11 -0.02
N SER A 63 14.16 1.99 0.27
CA SER A 63 14.32 2.57 1.60
C SER A 63 13.22 3.58 1.90
N ALA A 64 12.66 3.49 3.10
CA ALA A 64 11.70 4.47 3.60
C ALA A 64 12.24 4.98 4.93
N ASN A 65 12.58 6.27 4.99
CA ASN A 65 13.04 6.85 6.24
C ASN A 65 11.87 7.04 7.20
N LEU A 66 12.14 7.53 8.41
CA LEU A 66 11.11 7.65 9.43
C LEU A 66 9.95 8.56 9.00
N PHE A 67 10.27 9.69 8.35
CA PHE A 67 9.25 10.60 7.88
C PHE A 67 8.38 9.96 6.80
N VAL A 68 9.00 9.32 5.82
CA VAL A 68 8.27 8.63 4.74
C VAL A 68 7.40 7.52 5.31
N SER A 69 7.91 6.76 6.28
CA SER A 69 7.12 5.70 6.92
C SER A 69 5.90 6.26 7.63
N LYS A 70 6.05 7.40 8.30
CA LYS A 70 4.94 8.04 9.00
C LYS A 70 3.86 8.53 8.03
N ILE A 71 4.27 9.21 6.96
CA ILE A 71 3.29 9.76 6.02
C ILE A 71 2.58 8.66 5.25
N MET A 72 3.29 7.61 4.87
CA MET A 72 2.68 6.46 4.21
C MET A 72 1.69 5.74 5.13
N THR A 73 2.08 5.50 6.38
CA THR A 73 1.21 4.84 7.35
C THR A 73 -0.07 5.67 7.57
N SER A 74 0.06 6.97 7.75
CA SER A 74 -1.09 7.85 7.96
C SER A 74 -2.00 7.90 6.73
N THR A 75 -1.42 7.97 5.54
CA THR A 75 -2.18 8.00 4.30
C THR A 75 -2.97 6.70 4.10
N ILE A 76 -2.31 5.57 4.28
CA ILE A 76 -2.94 4.26 4.11
C ILE A 76 -3.99 4.03 5.20
N SER A 77 -3.69 4.41 6.45
CA SER A 77 -4.65 4.30 7.54
C SER A 77 -5.94 5.09 7.24
N GLY A 78 -5.81 6.31 6.77
CA GLY A 78 -6.97 7.13 6.40
C GLY A 78 -7.72 6.58 5.20
N MET A 79 -7.00 6.00 4.25
CA MET A 79 -7.61 5.43 3.05
C MET A 79 -8.44 4.19 3.37
N VAL A 80 -7.94 3.31 4.25
CA VAL A 80 -8.61 2.05 4.52
C VAL A 80 -9.68 2.13 5.61
N ALA A 81 -9.62 3.13 6.47
CA ALA A 81 -10.52 3.24 7.61
C ALA A 81 -12.01 3.13 7.24
N PRO A 82 -12.50 3.75 6.14
CA PRO A 82 -13.93 3.65 5.78
C PRO A 82 -14.30 2.36 5.04
N LEU A 83 -13.35 1.49 4.73
CA LEU A 83 -13.65 0.30 3.93
C LEU A 83 -14.35 -0.75 4.75
N LYS A 84 -15.25 -1.50 4.10
CA LYS A 84 -15.93 -2.63 4.74
C LYS A 84 -14.91 -3.68 5.17
N GLY A 85 -15.08 -4.19 6.37
CA GLY A 85 -14.16 -5.18 6.94
C GLY A 85 -13.07 -4.57 7.79
N VAL A 86 -12.88 -3.25 7.75
CA VAL A 86 -11.92 -2.56 8.60
C VAL A 86 -12.65 -2.06 9.84
N THR A 87 -12.44 -2.76 10.97
CA THR A 87 -13.19 -2.49 12.20
C THR A 87 -12.32 -1.95 13.33
N ALA A 88 -11.01 -1.85 13.11
CA ALA A 88 -10.08 -1.40 14.13
C ALA A 88 -9.01 -0.52 13.50
N ALA A 89 -8.29 0.22 14.36
CA ALA A 89 -7.17 1.05 13.91
C ALA A 89 -6.12 0.19 13.24
N LEU A 90 -5.43 0.76 12.26
CA LEU A 90 -4.42 0.07 11.49
C LEU A 90 -3.22 -0.29 12.36
N LYS A 91 -2.96 -1.58 12.52
CA LYS A 91 -1.74 -2.09 13.14
C LYS A 91 -0.82 -2.70 12.10
N SER A 92 -1.40 -3.39 11.13
CA SER A 92 -0.64 -3.96 10.03
C SER A 92 -1.45 -3.86 8.74
N ALA A 93 -0.74 -3.76 7.63
CA ALA A 93 -1.37 -3.75 6.32
C ALA A 93 -0.42 -4.35 5.31
N ARG A 94 -0.99 -4.96 4.29
CA ARG A 94 -0.22 -5.47 3.17
C ARG A 94 -0.93 -5.08 1.88
N ILE A 95 -0.18 -4.47 0.99
CA ILE A 95 -0.66 -4.09 -0.33
C ILE A 95 0.25 -4.70 -1.37
N GLU A 96 -0.34 -5.46 -2.28
CA GLU A 96 0.39 -6.02 -3.42
C GLU A 96 -0.24 -5.50 -4.69
N ILE A 97 0.59 -5.04 -5.60
CA ILE A 97 0.17 -4.58 -6.92
C ILE A 97 1.01 -5.34 -7.94
N GLU A 98 0.35 -5.97 -8.90
CA GLU A 98 1.02 -6.73 -9.95
C GLU A 98 0.35 -6.42 -11.28
N GLU A 99 1.14 -6.03 -12.25
CA GLU A 99 0.66 -5.74 -13.60
C GLU A 99 0.84 -6.92 -14.55
#